data_324b69e4607cced55a085203195d6409
#
_entry.id   324b69e4607cced55a085203195d6409
#
_cell.length_a   1.000
_cell.length_b   1.000
_cell.length_c   1.000
_cell.angle_alpha   90.00
_cell.angle_beta   90.00
_cell.angle_gamma   90.00
#
_symmetry.space_group_name_H-M   'P 1'
#
loop_
_entity.id
_entity.type
_entity.pdbx_description
1 polymer ?
#
loop_
_entity_poly.entity_id
_entity_poly.type
_entity_poly.pdbx_seq_one_letter_code
_entity_poly.pdbx_strand_id
1 'polypeptide(L)'
;MDFSTGNAVITGGASGIGLGLAHKLAEEGMTIIIVDVEQGALQGAVNELVEKGYSAHGRICDVSDRNQVEELAKGIFDEFGAVHFLANNAGVVTRHKSWGDLDDWDWVLGVDLMGVIYGVHSFLPRMLESGENGHVMNTASTAGLLAFPSIGSYNVAKRGVVALTETLHHELEGTAITASVLCPGMVDTKIHWSERNRKDASAPKEMASAGVGNKEELSPDEVANIVVESIQNGIFWILPHAHYGEQALEQAERRIAGGPPVLPFVKR
;
A
#
# COMPACT_ATOMS: atom_id res chain seq x y z
N MET A 1 16.02 -8.64 4.28
CA MET A 1 16.28 -7.27 4.81
C MET A 1 16.37 -7.33 6.32
N ASP A 2 17.27 -6.56 6.94
CA ASP A 2 17.34 -6.36 8.39
C ASP A 2 16.53 -5.11 8.76
N PHE A 3 15.66 -5.21 9.74
CA PHE A 3 14.82 -4.12 10.23
C PHE A 3 15.25 -3.58 11.61
N SER A 4 16.39 -4.06 12.13
CA SER A 4 16.87 -3.65 13.47
C SER A 4 17.35 -2.20 13.54
N THR A 5 17.54 -1.55 12.41
CA THR A 5 17.96 -0.15 12.30
C THR A 5 17.44 0.46 11.00
N GLY A 6 17.59 1.78 10.88
CA GLY A 6 17.28 2.51 9.64
C GLY A 6 15.94 3.24 9.69
N ASN A 7 15.57 3.85 8.56
CA ASN A 7 14.41 4.71 8.42
C ASN A 7 13.36 4.07 7.52
N ALA A 8 12.13 3.98 7.99
CA ALA A 8 10.97 3.48 7.25
C ALA A 8 10.00 4.62 6.93
N VAL A 9 9.68 4.81 5.66
CA VAL A 9 8.66 5.74 5.19
C VAL A 9 7.40 4.96 4.81
N ILE A 10 6.26 5.32 5.39
CA ILE A 10 5.00 4.58 5.20
C ILE A 10 3.90 5.56 4.82
N THR A 11 3.46 5.52 3.55
CA THR A 11 2.30 6.31 3.09
C THR A 11 0.99 5.67 3.51
N GLY A 12 -0.02 6.47 3.87
CA GLY A 12 -1.24 5.98 4.49
C GLY A 12 -0.98 5.32 5.84
N GLY A 13 0.05 5.81 6.55
CA GLY A 13 0.57 5.19 7.77
C GLY A 13 -0.20 5.52 9.04
N ALA A 14 -1.20 6.40 8.97
CA ALA A 14 -1.98 6.80 10.14
C ALA A 14 -3.16 5.86 10.46
N SER A 15 -3.39 4.82 9.67
CA SER A 15 -4.47 3.87 9.91
C SER A 15 -4.24 2.52 9.17
N GLY A 16 -5.03 1.51 9.53
CA GLY A 16 -5.08 0.23 8.82
C GLY A 16 -3.71 -0.44 8.67
N ILE A 17 -3.45 -1.04 7.52
CA ILE A 17 -2.21 -1.79 7.25
C ILE A 17 -0.98 -0.91 7.47
N GLY A 18 -1.03 0.36 7.05
CA GLY A 18 0.09 1.30 7.23
C GLY A 18 0.45 1.53 8.71
N LEU A 19 -0.55 1.66 9.58
CA LEU A 19 -0.33 1.81 11.01
C LEU A 19 0.20 0.51 11.64
N GLY A 20 -0.36 -0.65 11.27
CA GLY A 20 0.17 -1.94 11.70
C GLY A 20 1.65 -2.11 11.32
N LEU A 21 2.02 -1.74 10.09
CA LEU A 21 3.42 -1.72 9.64
C LEU A 21 4.28 -0.76 10.45
N ALA A 22 3.77 0.45 10.76
CA ALA A 22 4.47 1.42 11.57
C ALA A 22 4.80 0.87 12.97
N HIS A 23 3.83 0.21 13.62
CA HIS A 23 4.07 -0.45 14.91
C HIS A 23 5.08 -1.57 14.77
N LYS A 24 4.88 -2.49 13.84
CA LYS A 24 5.75 -3.66 13.69
C LYS A 24 7.19 -3.29 13.38
N LEU A 25 7.42 -2.33 12.46
CA LEU A 25 8.77 -1.87 12.11
C LEU A 25 9.44 -1.07 13.24
N ALA A 26 8.66 -0.32 14.04
CA ALA A 26 9.16 0.33 15.25
C ALA A 26 9.61 -0.68 16.31
N GLU A 27 8.86 -1.77 16.51
CA GLU A 27 9.23 -2.89 17.39
C GLU A 27 10.51 -3.59 16.96
N GLU A 28 10.74 -3.70 15.65
CA GLU A 28 11.98 -4.27 15.09
C GLU A 28 13.19 -3.33 15.29
N GLY A 29 12.99 -2.00 15.46
CA GLY A 29 14.04 -1.04 15.75
C GLY A 29 14.21 0.10 14.75
N MET A 30 13.33 0.21 13.76
CA MET A 30 13.39 1.30 12.77
C MET A 30 12.86 2.63 13.31
N THR A 31 13.38 3.73 12.80
CA THR A 31 12.76 5.06 12.90
C THR A 31 11.62 5.15 11.89
N ILE A 32 10.44 5.52 12.32
CA ILE A 32 9.22 5.52 11.52
C ILE A 32 8.87 6.93 11.05
N ILE A 33 8.72 7.10 9.75
CA ILE A 33 8.19 8.31 9.13
C ILE A 33 6.80 7.98 8.57
N ILE A 34 5.77 8.36 9.33
CA ILE A 34 4.37 8.20 8.93
C ILE A 34 3.98 9.34 8.01
N VAL A 35 3.45 8.99 6.85
CA VAL A 35 2.95 9.94 5.86
C VAL A 35 1.46 9.73 5.68
N ASP A 36 0.65 10.77 5.86
CA ASP A 36 -0.81 10.69 5.70
C ASP A 36 -1.39 12.04 5.32
N VAL A 37 -2.59 12.06 4.76
CA VAL A 37 -3.34 13.27 4.45
C VAL A 37 -4.21 13.73 5.63
N GLU A 38 -4.55 12.82 6.55
CA GLU A 38 -5.40 13.07 7.70
C GLU A 38 -4.61 13.55 8.92
N GLN A 39 -4.48 14.85 9.11
CA GLN A 39 -3.65 15.46 10.17
C GLN A 39 -3.96 14.92 11.57
N GLY A 40 -5.24 14.78 11.93
CA GLY A 40 -5.63 14.30 13.27
C GLY A 40 -5.24 12.84 13.50
N ALA A 41 -5.46 11.96 12.51
CA ALA A 41 -5.06 10.57 12.59
C ALA A 41 -3.53 10.42 12.63
N LEU A 42 -2.82 11.20 11.80
CA LEU A 42 -1.37 11.23 11.77
C LEU A 42 -0.76 11.61 13.13
N GLN A 43 -1.26 12.68 13.73
CA GLN A 43 -0.77 13.10 15.05
C GLN A 43 -1.04 12.03 16.12
N GLY A 44 -2.22 11.39 16.08
CA GLY A 44 -2.57 10.29 16.98
C GLY A 44 -1.61 9.10 16.84
N ALA A 45 -1.34 8.66 15.63
CA ALA A 45 -0.43 7.55 15.32
C ALA A 45 1.02 7.84 15.78
N VAL A 46 1.51 9.06 15.52
CA VAL A 46 2.86 9.46 15.98
C VAL A 46 2.93 9.48 17.50
N ASN A 47 1.94 10.08 18.17
CA ASN A 47 1.92 10.14 19.63
C ASN A 47 1.92 8.74 20.25
N GLU A 48 1.11 7.82 19.71
CA GLU A 48 1.02 6.44 20.18
C GLU A 48 2.38 5.72 20.12
N LEU A 49 3.12 5.87 19.02
CA LEU A 49 4.45 5.27 18.87
C LEU A 49 5.47 5.92 19.83
N VAL A 50 5.46 7.25 19.95
CA VAL A 50 6.36 7.99 20.83
C VAL A 50 6.09 7.65 22.30
N GLU A 51 4.83 7.53 22.72
CA GLU A 51 4.45 7.11 24.08
C GLU A 51 4.93 5.69 24.42
N LYS A 52 5.03 4.81 23.41
CA LYS A 52 5.64 3.48 23.55
C LYS A 52 7.17 3.50 23.54
N GLY A 53 7.78 4.68 23.38
CA GLY A 53 9.24 4.86 23.39
C GLY A 53 9.91 4.68 22.03
N TYR A 54 9.16 4.62 20.93
CA TYR A 54 9.70 4.48 19.58
C TYR A 54 10.02 5.83 18.94
N SER A 55 10.96 5.84 17.99
CA SER A 55 11.26 7.00 17.15
C SER A 55 10.24 7.10 16.02
N ALA A 56 9.36 8.11 16.08
CA ALA A 56 8.31 8.30 15.08
C ALA A 56 8.12 9.78 14.71
N HIS A 57 7.94 10.05 13.42
CA HIS A 57 7.77 11.38 12.84
C HIS A 57 6.59 11.39 11.88
N GLY A 58 5.82 12.47 11.86
CA GLY A 58 4.67 12.64 10.95
C GLY A 58 4.96 13.61 9.83
N ARG A 59 4.44 13.33 8.65
CA ARG A 59 4.48 14.22 7.47
C ARG A 59 3.11 14.24 6.80
N ILE A 60 2.55 15.44 6.62
CA ILE A 60 1.31 15.62 5.84
C ILE A 60 1.69 15.61 4.36
N CYS A 61 1.04 14.73 3.58
CA CYS A 61 1.22 14.68 2.14
C CYS A 61 0.00 14.02 1.47
N ASP A 62 -0.52 14.67 0.45
CA ASP A 62 -1.45 14.08 -0.50
C ASP A 62 -0.62 13.36 -1.59
N VAL A 63 -0.59 12.04 -1.57
CA VAL A 63 0.22 11.24 -2.50
C VAL A 63 -0.23 11.36 -3.96
N SER A 64 -1.45 11.87 -4.22
CA SER A 64 -1.92 12.17 -5.56
C SER A 64 -1.30 13.45 -6.16
N ASP A 65 -0.65 14.26 -5.34
CA ASP A 65 0.05 15.46 -5.77
C ASP A 65 1.56 15.19 -5.93
N ARG A 66 2.01 15.15 -7.17
CA ARG A 66 3.41 14.88 -7.53
C ARG A 66 4.39 15.83 -6.82
N ASN A 67 4.06 17.12 -6.72
CA ASN A 67 4.97 18.10 -6.15
C ASN A 67 5.11 17.90 -4.64
N GLN A 68 4.01 17.57 -3.94
CA GLN A 68 4.07 17.25 -2.52
C GLN A 68 4.92 16.00 -2.25
N VAL A 69 4.82 14.97 -3.09
CA VAL A 69 5.63 13.74 -2.93
C VAL A 69 7.12 14.03 -3.19
N GLU A 70 7.45 14.85 -4.18
CA GLU A 70 8.84 15.24 -4.44
C GLU A 70 9.44 16.08 -3.30
N GLU A 71 8.69 17.05 -2.78
CA GLU A 71 9.10 17.87 -1.62
C GLU A 71 9.24 17.00 -0.35
N LEU A 72 8.31 16.07 -0.15
CA LEU A 72 8.36 15.11 0.95
C LEU A 72 9.65 14.28 0.90
N ALA A 73 9.94 13.67 -0.25
CA ALA A 73 11.13 12.86 -0.41
C ALA A 73 12.39 13.69 -0.13
N LYS A 74 12.52 14.86 -0.76
CA LYS A 74 13.64 15.76 -0.51
C LYS A 74 13.81 16.05 0.98
N GLY A 75 12.74 16.48 1.66
CA GLY A 75 12.79 16.81 3.08
C GLY A 75 13.19 15.64 3.97
N ILE A 76 12.71 14.43 3.65
CA ILE A 76 13.06 13.21 4.41
C ILE A 76 14.55 12.87 4.24
N PHE A 77 15.08 12.91 3.03
CA PHE A 77 16.50 12.65 2.80
C PHE A 77 17.40 13.73 3.40
N ASP A 78 17.00 15.00 3.36
CA ASP A 78 17.74 16.11 3.98
C ASP A 78 17.80 15.94 5.52
N GLU A 79 16.76 15.41 6.16
CA GLU A 79 16.66 15.28 7.63
C GLU A 79 17.23 13.95 8.15
N PHE A 80 16.96 12.84 7.47
CA PHE A 80 17.27 11.47 7.94
C PHE A 80 18.44 10.81 7.18
N GLY A 81 18.91 11.40 6.09
CA GLY A 81 20.05 10.94 5.32
C GLY A 81 19.74 9.79 4.36
N ALA A 82 19.11 8.71 4.83
CA ALA A 82 18.77 7.55 4.01
C ALA A 82 17.39 7.01 4.32
N VAL A 83 16.76 6.37 3.36
CA VAL A 83 15.51 5.60 3.51
C VAL A 83 15.80 4.14 3.21
N HIS A 84 15.54 3.27 4.17
CA HIS A 84 15.83 1.84 4.08
C HIS A 84 14.58 1.03 3.74
N PHE A 85 13.41 1.51 4.13
CA PHE A 85 12.13 0.90 3.78
C PHE A 85 11.15 1.95 3.30
N LEU A 86 10.63 1.77 2.08
CA LEU A 86 9.56 2.59 1.53
C LEU A 86 8.32 1.72 1.34
N ALA A 87 7.24 2.02 2.07
CA ALA A 87 5.93 1.44 1.84
C ALA A 87 5.02 2.45 1.10
N ASN A 88 4.83 2.27 -0.19
CA ASN A 88 3.78 2.92 -0.95
C ASN A 88 2.46 2.20 -0.64
N ASN A 89 1.80 2.60 0.44
CA ASN A 89 0.65 1.88 1.00
C ASN A 89 -0.64 2.70 0.99
N ALA A 90 -0.60 4.03 0.87
CA ALA A 90 -1.80 4.85 0.77
C ALA A 90 -2.75 4.33 -0.30
N GLY A 91 -4.05 4.28 0.01
CA GLY A 91 -5.04 3.79 -0.93
C GLY A 91 -6.46 4.17 -0.53
N VAL A 92 -7.31 4.28 -1.54
CA VAL A 92 -8.73 4.62 -1.43
C VAL A 92 -9.56 3.70 -2.32
N VAL A 93 -10.83 3.56 -2.03
CA VAL A 93 -11.75 2.80 -2.88
C VAL A 93 -13.12 3.48 -2.93
N THR A 94 -13.75 3.46 -4.09
CA THR A 94 -15.16 3.86 -4.25
C THR A 94 -15.90 2.86 -5.12
N ARG A 95 -17.21 2.76 -4.95
CA ARG A 95 -18.06 1.88 -5.76
C ARG A 95 -18.74 2.68 -6.86
N HIS A 96 -18.43 2.31 -8.09
CA HIS A 96 -19.03 2.90 -9.28
C HIS A 96 -19.12 1.88 -10.42
N LYS A 97 -19.96 2.15 -11.42
CA LYS A 97 -19.93 1.39 -12.67
C LYS A 97 -18.71 1.81 -13.47
N SER A 98 -18.06 0.87 -14.15
CA SER A 98 -16.84 1.16 -14.95
C SER A 98 -17.05 2.20 -16.05
N TRP A 99 -18.30 2.49 -16.41
CA TRP A 99 -18.72 3.59 -17.33
C TRP A 99 -19.42 4.74 -16.58
N GLY A 100 -19.19 4.87 -15.27
CA GLY A 100 -19.74 5.94 -14.42
C GLY A 100 -18.93 7.24 -14.49
N ASP A 101 -18.94 7.97 -13.39
CA ASP A 101 -18.28 9.27 -13.30
C ASP A 101 -16.75 9.12 -13.43
N LEU A 102 -16.14 9.99 -14.23
CA LEU A 102 -14.68 10.02 -14.40
C LEU A 102 -13.97 10.60 -13.18
N ASP A 103 -14.63 11.43 -12.36
CA ASP A 103 -14.06 11.95 -11.12
C ASP A 103 -13.74 10.82 -10.13
N ASP A 104 -14.52 9.72 -10.15
CA ASP A 104 -14.21 8.51 -9.37
C ASP A 104 -12.94 7.81 -9.87
N TRP A 105 -12.74 7.80 -11.19
CA TRP A 105 -11.54 7.25 -11.80
C TRP A 105 -10.32 8.10 -11.48
N ASP A 106 -10.41 9.41 -11.68
CA ASP A 106 -9.30 10.34 -11.45
C ASP A 106 -8.84 10.30 -10.00
N TRP A 107 -9.78 10.28 -9.06
CA TRP A 107 -9.46 10.20 -7.63
C TRP A 107 -8.77 8.88 -7.27
N VAL A 108 -9.33 7.73 -7.64
CA VAL A 108 -8.76 6.42 -7.29
C VAL A 108 -7.43 6.20 -8.01
N LEU A 109 -7.33 6.50 -9.31
CA LEU A 109 -6.07 6.38 -10.04
C LEU A 109 -5.02 7.35 -9.50
N GLY A 110 -5.41 8.57 -9.13
CA GLY A 110 -4.52 9.56 -8.55
C GLY A 110 -3.84 9.07 -7.28
N VAL A 111 -4.60 8.48 -6.36
CA VAL A 111 -4.05 7.99 -5.09
C VAL A 111 -3.38 6.62 -5.28
N ASP A 112 -4.10 5.64 -5.82
CA ASP A 112 -3.74 4.22 -5.74
C ASP A 112 -2.71 3.77 -6.78
N LEU A 113 -2.57 4.53 -7.88
CA LEU A 113 -1.58 4.23 -8.93
C LEU A 113 -0.55 5.35 -9.06
N MET A 114 -1.00 6.58 -9.31
CA MET A 114 -0.05 7.69 -9.50
C MET A 114 0.72 8.00 -8.21
N GLY A 115 0.08 7.91 -7.04
CA GLY A 115 0.75 8.04 -5.76
C GLY A 115 1.89 7.03 -5.56
N VAL A 116 1.69 5.77 -5.97
CA VAL A 116 2.74 4.75 -5.96
C VAL A 116 3.85 5.09 -6.95
N ILE A 117 3.49 5.51 -8.18
CA ILE A 117 4.45 5.92 -9.21
C ILE A 117 5.29 7.12 -8.72
N TYR A 118 4.66 8.13 -8.12
CA TYR A 118 5.35 9.30 -7.58
C TYR A 118 6.28 8.92 -6.41
N GLY A 119 5.83 8.02 -5.52
CA GLY A 119 6.66 7.49 -4.45
C GLY A 119 7.92 6.80 -4.98
N VAL A 120 7.76 5.88 -5.93
CA VAL A 120 8.89 5.22 -6.60
C VAL A 120 9.80 6.25 -7.28
N HIS A 121 9.24 7.17 -8.05
CA HIS A 121 10.00 8.19 -8.79
C HIS A 121 10.83 9.10 -7.87
N SER A 122 10.26 9.52 -6.75
CA SER A 122 10.89 10.51 -5.86
C SER A 122 11.86 9.88 -4.85
N PHE A 123 11.59 8.65 -4.39
CA PHE A 123 12.40 8.00 -3.36
C PHE A 123 13.46 7.06 -3.93
N LEU A 124 13.11 6.21 -4.91
CA LEU A 124 14.00 5.13 -5.36
C LEU A 124 15.35 5.63 -5.91
N PRO A 125 15.44 6.69 -6.74
CA PRO A 125 16.74 7.21 -7.18
C PRO A 125 17.65 7.62 -6.01
N ARG A 126 17.09 8.27 -4.99
CA ARG A 126 17.81 8.69 -3.79
C ARG A 126 18.23 7.50 -2.92
N MET A 127 17.38 6.46 -2.82
CA MET A 127 17.74 5.21 -2.15
C MET A 127 18.90 4.51 -2.86
N LEU A 128 18.91 4.48 -4.19
CA LEU A 128 20.02 3.92 -4.97
C LEU A 128 21.32 4.73 -4.82
N GLU A 129 21.22 6.06 -4.81
CA GLU A 129 22.36 6.96 -4.62
C GLU A 129 22.99 6.84 -3.23
N SER A 130 22.23 6.49 -2.20
CA SER A 130 22.77 6.26 -0.85
C SER A 130 23.72 5.06 -0.80
N GLY A 131 23.55 4.10 -1.69
CA GLY A 131 24.32 2.85 -1.70
C GLY A 131 24.01 1.89 -0.54
N GLU A 132 23.06 2.24 0.31
CA GLU A 132 22.65 1.43 1.45
C GLU A 132 21.62 0.36 1.04
N ASN A 133 21.54 -0.73 1.81
CA ASN A 133 20.53 -1.76 1.57
C ASN A 133 19.14 -1.21 1.88
N GLY A 134 18.19 -1.47 0.98
CA GLY A 134 16.82 -1.02 1.16
C GLY A 134 15.78 -1.89 0.48
N HIS A 135 14.52 -1.57 0.77
CA HIS A 135 13.38 -2.29 0.23
C HIS A 135 12.23 -1.35 -0.12
N VAL A 136 11.64 -1.54 -1.28
CA VAL A 136 10.40 -0.87 -1.72
C VAL A 136 9.26 -1.87 -1.71
N MET A 137 8.27 -1.65 -0.87
CA MET A 137 7.03 -2.41 -0.86
C MET A 137 5.89 -1.58 -1.44
N ASN A 138 5.22 -2.10 -2.45
CA ASN A 138 4.02 -1.48 -3.01
C ASN A 138 2.78 -2.28 -2.62
N THR A 139 1.80 -1.61 -2.02
CA THR A 139 0.52 -2.22 -1.64
C THR A 139 -0.45 -2.23 -2.82
N ALA A 140 -0.56 -3.38 -3.47
CA ALA A 140 -1.62 -3.68 -4.43
C ALA A 140 -2.90 -4.16 -3.69
N SER A 141 -3.46 -5.25 -4.11
CA SER A 141 -4.63 -5.92 -3.56
C SER A 141 -4.85 -7.23 -4.31
N THR A 142 -5.66 -8.13 -3.80
CA THR A 142 -6.25 -9.21 -4.60
C THR A 142 -6.97 -8.69 -5.85
N ALA A 143 -7.45 -7.44 -5.84
CA ALA A 143 -7.98 -6.72 -7.01
C ALA A 143 -6.93 -6.46 -8.10
N GLY A 144 -5.65 -6.54 -7.78
CA GLY A 144 -4.55 -6.53 -8.75
C GLY A 144 -4.39 -7.87 -9.49
N LEU A 145 -4.87 -8.97 -8.91
CA LEU A 145 -4.79 -10.32 -9.47
C LEU A 145 -6.10 -10.77 -10.11
N LEU A 146 -7.22 -10.36 -9.51
CA LEU A 146 -8.59 -10.70 -9.88
C LEU A 146 -9.37 -9.43 -10.23
N ALA A 147 -10.51 -9.54 -10.91
CA ALA A 147 -11.35 -8.40 -11.24
C ALA A 147 -12.69 -8.49 -10.50
N PHE A 148 -12.95 -7.52 -9.63
CA PHE A 148 -14.18 -7.42 -8.86
C PHE A 148 -15.13 -6.40 -9.52
N PRO A 149 -16.42 -6.70 -9.65
CA PRO A 149 -17.38 -5.74 -10.20
C PRO A 149 -17.56 -4.53 -9.30
N SER A 150 -17.98 -3.41 -9.90
CA SER A 150 -18.29 -2.15 -9.21
C SER A 150 -17.12 -1.40 -8.56
N ILE A 151 -15.88 -1.83 -8.81
CA ILE A 151 -14.65 -1.13 -8.39
C ILE A 151 -13.64 -1.09 -9.55
N GLY A 152 -14.10 -0.69 -10.74
CA GLY A 152 -13.30 -0.74 -11.96
C GLY A 152 -12.00 0.06 -11.88
N SER A 153 -12.05 1.30 -11.38
CA SER A 153 -10.86 2.14 -11.19
C SER A 153 -9.85 1.52 -10.23
N TYR A 154 -10.33 0.93 -9.13
CA TYR A 154 -9.49 0.25 -8.15
C TYR A 154 -8.81 -1.01 -8.74
N ASN A 155 -9.55 -1.84 -9.50
CA ASN A 155 -8.95 -3.00 -10.19
C ASN A 155 -7.84 -2.56 -11.15
N VAL A 156 -8.05 -1.49 -11.92
CA VAL A 156 -7.05 -0.95 -12.85
C VAL A 156 -5.84 -0.43 -12.10
N ALA A 157 -6.05 0.39 -11.06
CA ALA A 157 -4.98 0.92 -10.23
C ALA A 157 -4.11 -0.19 -9.63
N LYS A 158 -4.74 -1.15 -8.94
CA LYS A 158 -4.01 -2.21 -8.23
C LYS A 158 -3.33 -3.21 -9.18
N ARG A 159 -3.89 -3.42 -10.37
CA ARG A 159 -3.20 -4.17 -11.42
C ARG A 159 -2.01 -3.41 -11.99
N GLY A 160 -2.11 -2.09 -12.13
CA GLY A 160 -0.99 -1.23 -12.50
C GLY A 160 0.14 -1.27 -11.47
N VAL A 161 -0.19 -1.27 -10.17
CA VAL A 161 0.80 -1.42 -9.09
C VAL A 161 1.52 -2.76 -9.16
N VAL A 162 0.79 -3.86 -9.43
CA VAL A 162 1.41 -5.18 -9.64
C VAL A 162 2.42 -5.11 -10.78
N ALA A 163 2.01 -4.65 -11.95
CA ALA A 163 2.89 -4.58 -13.13
C ALA A 163 4.11 -3.67 -12.90
N LEU A 164 3.92 -2.52 -12.25
CA LEU A 164 5.03 -1.65 -11.87
C LEU A 164 6.02 -2.37 -10.97
N THR A 165 5.54 -3.10 -9.95
CA THR A 165 6.42 -3.74 -8.97
C THR A 165 7.16 -4.93 -9.57
N GLU A 166 6.53 -5.70 -10.48
CA GLU A 166 7.19 -6.74 -11.27
C GLU A 166 8.32 -6.15 -12.12
N THR A 167 8.07 -5.00 -12.77
CA THR A 167 9.09 -4.28 -13.55
C THR A 167 10.26 -3.84 -12.66
N LEU A 168 9.96 -3.23 -11.51
CA LEU A 168 10.99 -2.81 -10.55
C LEU A 168 11.86 -3.97 -10.06
N HIS A 169 11.26 -5.14 -9.82
CA HIS A 169 12.02 -6.30 -9.39
C HIS A 169 13.14 -6.66 -10.39
N HIS A 170 12.84 -6.61 -11.69
CA HIS A 170 13.84 -6.87 -12.73
C HIS A 170 14.85 -5.73 -12.88
N GLU A 171 14.41 -4.47 -12.80
CA GLU A 171 15.28 -3.29 -12.94
C GLU A 171 16.24 -3.12 -11.75
N LEU A 172 15.89 -3.64 -10.58
CA LEU A 172 16.71 -3.58 -9.36
C LEU A 172 17.69 -4.74 -9.22
N GLU A 173 17.69 -5.70 -10.16
CA GLU A 173 18.62 -6.82 -10.12
C GLU A 173 20.07 -6.35 -10.08
N GLY A 174 20.83 -6.84 -9.12
CA GLY A 174 22.23 -6.45 -8.88
C GLY A 174 22.45 -5.14 -8.14
N THR A 175 21.39 -4.46 -7.70
CA THR A 175 21.49 -3.27 -6.81
C THR A 175 21.35 -3.69 -5.33
N ALA A 176 21.55 -2.72 -4.43
CA ALA A 176 21.33 -2.88 -2.99
C ALA A 176 19.84 -2.78 -2.58
N ILE A 177 18.98 -2.42 -3.52
CA ILE A 177 17.54 -2.23 -3.26
C ILE A 177 16.75 -3.42 -3.81
N THR A 178 15.79 -3.90 -3.02
CA THR A 178 14.85 -4.96 -3.44
C THR A 178 13.42 -4.43 -3.47
N ALA A 179 12.52 -5.17 -4.13
CA ALA A 179 11.10 -4.80 -4.18
C ALA A 179 10.19 -5.99 -3.89
N SER A 180 9.02 -5.73 -3.32
CA SER A 180 7.92 -6.69 -3.15
C SER A 180 6.56 -6.05 -3.37
N VAL A 181 5.57 -6.88 -3.71
CA VAL A 181 4.17 -6.47 -3.85
C VAL A 181 3.30 -7.14 -2.80
N LEU A 182 2.60 -6.32 -2.01
CA LEU A 182 1.61 -6.79 -1.05
C LEU A 182 0.23 -6.84 -1.73
N CYS A 183 -0.39 -8.02 -1.78
CA CYS A 183 -1.71 -8.24 -2.36
C CYS A 183 -2.71 -8.75 -1.30
N PRO A 184 -3.19 -7.90 -0.41
CA PRO A 184 -4.11 -8.31 0.64
C PRO A 184 -5.52 -8.55 0.10
N GLY A 185 -6.25 -9.46 0.73
CA GLY A 185 -7.69 -9.60 0.62
C GLY A 185 -8.40 -8.67 1.61
N MET A 186 -9.40 -9.21 2.34
CA MET A 186 -10.13 -8.44 3.35
C MET A 186 -9.28 -8.24 4.60
N VAL A 187 -9.10 -6.97 4.97
CA VAL A 187 -8.38 -6.55 6.18
C VAL A 187 -9.25 -5.53 6.91
N ASP A 188 -9.35 -5.65 8.23
CA ASP A 188 -10.11 -4.71 9.07
C ASP A 188 -9.46 -3.32 9.07
N THR A 189 -9.88 -2.50 8.12
CA THR A 189 -9.35 -1.16 7.90
C THR A 189 -10.45 -0.16 7.58
N LYS A 190 -10.09 1.12 7.63
CA LYS A 190 -11.01 2.22 7.28
C LYS A 190 -11.10 2.47 5.75
N ILE A 191 -10.63 1.57 4.90
CA ILE A 191 -10.64 1.77 3.45
C ILE A 191 -12.06 1.95 2.89
N HIS A 192 -13.05 1.31 3.49
CA HIS A 192 -14.46 1.48 3.10
C HIS A 192 -15.05 2.86 3.42
N TRP A 193 -14.33 3.66 4.21
CA TRP A 193 -14.65 5.03 4.56
C TRP A 193 -13.76 6.05 3.84
N SER A 194 -13.00 5.64 2.82
CA SER A 194 -12.01 6.49 2.17
C SER A 194 -12.61 7.72 1.49
N GLU A 195 -13.90 7.73 1.13
CA GLU A 195 -14.58 8.92 0.58
C GLU A 195 -14.54 10.15 1.52
N ARG A 196 -14.28 9.98 2.81
CA ARG A 196 -14.06 11.09 3.75
C ARG A 196 -12.86 11.97 3.37
N ASN A 197 -11.92 11.40 2.62
CA ASN A 197 -10.69 12.08 2.18
C ASN A 197 -10.84 12.73 0.79
N ARG A 198 -12.01 12.65 0.17
CA ARG A 198 -12.28 13.27 -1.12
C ARG A 198 -12.55 14.76 -0.94
N LYS A 199 -11.78 15.63 -1.63
CA LYS A 199 -11.83 17.10 -1.46
C LYS A 199 -13.21 17.71 -1.74
N ASP A 200 -14.00 17.07 -2.62
CA ASP A 200 -15.30 17.59 -3.10
C ASP A 200 -16.50 16.83 -2.53
N ALA A 201 -16.30 15.96 -1.55
CA ALA A 201 -17.40 15.17 -0.97
C ALA A 201 -18.29 16.06 -0.09
N SER A 202 -19.52 16.31 -0.52
CA SER A 202 -20.54 17.04 0.24
C SER A 202 -21.02 16.30 1.51
N ALA A 203 -20.86 14.98 1.57
CA ALA A 203 -21.00 14.12 2.73
C ALA A 203 -20.29 12.78 2.47
N PRO A 204 -19.38 12.33 3.34
CA PRO A 204 -18.73 11.02 3.19
C PRO A 204 -19.79 9.91 3.17
N LYS A 205 -19.74 9.06 2.15
CA LYS A 205 -20.59 7.86 2.10
C LYS A 205 -19.75 6.67 2.53
N GLU A 206 -20.22 5.96 3.54
CA GLU A 206 -19.67 4.64 3.85
C GLU A 206 -19.99 3.68 2.72
N MET A 207 -18.97 3.06 2.19
CA MET A 207 -19.14 1.95 1.27
C MET A 207 -19.60 0.74 2.11
N ALA A 208 -20.82 0.23 1.84
CA ALA A 208 -21.27 -1.00 2.49
C ALA A 208 -20.18 -2.06 2.35
N SER A 209 -19.60 -2.48 3.48
CA SER A 209 -18.55 -3.49 3.48
C SER A 209 -19.14 -4.80 2.99
N ALA A 210 -18.54 -5.39 1.98
CA ALA A 210 -18.94 -6.69 1.48
C ALA A 210 -18.42 -7.82 2.40
N GLY A 211 -18.51 -7.65 3.73
CA GLY A 211 -18.04 -8.72 4.58
C GLY A 211 -17.55 -8.39 5.99
N VAL A 212 -18.04 -7.34 6.62
CA VAL A 212 -17.78 -7.13 8.06
C VAL A 212 -18.21 -8.37 8.83
N GLY A 213 -17.25 -9.03 9.49
CA GLY A 213 -17.49 -10.26 10.25
C GLY A 213 -17.21 -11.57 9.49
N ASN A 214 -16.53 -11.53 8.37
CA ASN A 214 -16.08 -12.74 7.69
C ASN A 214 -14.90 -13.36 8.46
N LYS A 215 -14.92 -14.67 8.71
CA LYS A 215 -13.83 -15.40 9.42
C LYS A 215 -12.46 -15.36 8.69
N GLU A 216 -12.41 -14.78 7.52
CA GLU A 216 -11.22 -14.63 6.68
C GLU A 216 -10.64 -13.21 6.72
N GLU A 217 -11.20 -12.29 7.52
CA GLU A 217 -10.72 -10.93 7.67
C GLU A 217 -9.51 -10.90 8.62
N LEU A 218 -8.37 -10.43 8.13
CA LEU A 218 -7.17 -10.26 8.94
C LEU A 218 -7.15 -8.88 9.60
N SER A 219 -6.53 -8.79 10.77
CA SER A 219 -6.19 -7.52 11.38
C SER A 219 -5.00 -6.85 10.67
N PRO A 220 -4.85 -5.52 10.76
CA PRO A 220 -3.66 -4.83 10.30
C PRO A 220 -2.34 -5.38 10.85
N ASP A 221 -2.33 -5.78 12.12
CA ASP A 221 -1.13 -6.32 12.79
C ASP A 221 -0.75 -7.70 12.24
N GLU A 222 -1.73 -8.57 11.98
CA GLU A 222 -1.47 -9.87 11.33
C GLU A 222 -0.85 -9.67 9.94
N VAL A 223 -1.38 -8.72 9.15
CA VAL A 223 -0.81 -8.39 7.83
C VAL A 223 0.60 -7.83 7.98
N ALA A 224 0.86 -6.95 8.94
CA ALA A 224 2.17 -6.36 9.18
C ALA A 224 3.21 -7.44 9.55
N ASN A 225 2.85 -8.41 10.40
CA ASN A 225 3.72 -9.54 10.76
C ASN A 225 4.06 -10.39 9.51
N ILE A 226 3.06 -10.73 8.69
CA ILE A 226 3.26 -11.48 7.44
C ILE A 226 4.18 -10.72 6.49
N VAL A 227 4.02 -9.39 6.38
CA VAL A 227 4.86 -8.54 5.52
C VAL A 227 6.32 -8.58 5.97
N VAL A 228 6.58 -8.32 7.24
CA VAL A 228 7.96 -8.30 7.78
C VAL A 228 8.63 -9.65 7.59
N GLU A 229 7.96 -10.75 7.96
CA GLU A 229 8.47 -12.11 7.77
C GLU A 229 8.73 -12.42 6.29
N SER A 230 7.81 -12.04 5.40
CA SER A 230 7.95 -12.28 3.96
C SER A 230 9.16 -11.56 3.39
N ILE A 231 9.37 -10.29 3.74
CA ILE A 231 10.51 -9.49 3.25
C ILE A 231 11.82 -10.04 3.80
N GLN A 232 11.88 -10.44 5.07
CA GLN A 232 13.06 -11.08 5.67
C GLN A 232 13.44 -12.37 4.93
N ASN A 233 12.45 -13.11 4.44
CA ASN A 233 12.63 -14.34 3.67
C ASN A 233 12.79 -14.11 2.14
N GLY A 234 12.88 -12.85 1.67
CA GLY A 234 13.07 -12.53 0.26
C GLY A 234 11.87 -12.84 -0.63
N ILE A 235 10.66 -12.87 -0.08
CA ILE A 235 9.43 -13.17 -0.82
C ILE A 235 8.95 -11.92 -1.57
N PHE A 236 8.80 -12.03 -2.89
CA PHE A 236 8.31 -10.96 -3.75
C PHE A 236 6.78 -10.80 -3.69
N TRP A 237 6.03 -11.93 -3.83
CA TRP A 237 4.57 -11.94 -3.79
C TRP A 237 4.07 -12.15 -2.37
N ILE A 238 3.67 -11.08 -1.68
CA ILE A 238 3.13 -11.18 -0.32
C ILE A 238 1.61 -11.32 -0.41
N LEU A 239 1.12 -12.54 -0.19
CA LEU A 239 -0.29 -12.93 -0.30
C LEU A 239 -0.83 -13.37 1.07
N PRO A 240 -1.28 -12.44 1.94
CA PRO A 240 -1.77 -12.80 3.27
C PRO A 240 -2.93 -13.80 3.27
N HIS A 241 -3.71 -13.81 2.19
CA HIS A 241 -4.85 -14.68 2.00
C HIS A 241 -4.58 -15.70 0.88
N ALA A 242 -4.00 -16.83 1.21
CA ALA A 242 -3.50 -17.83 0.25
C ALA A 242 -4.56 -18.30 -0.78
N HIS A 243 -5.83 -18.40 -0.38
CA HIS A 243 -6.92 -18.83 -1.27
C HIS A 243 -7.15 -17.90 -2.48
N TYR A 244 -6.79 -16.61 -2.39
CA TYR A 244 -6.84 -15.71 -3.56
C TYR A 244 -5.72 -16.00 -4.56
N GLY A 245 -4.58 -16.54 -4.10
CA GLY A 245 -3.53 -17.03 -5.00
C GLY A 245 -4.02 -18.21 -5.84
N GLU A 246 -4.75 -19.15 -5.23
CA GLU A 246 -5.37 -20.28 -5.94
C GLU A 246 -6.38 -19.80 -7.01
N GLN A 247 -7.23 -18.82 -6.65
CA GLN A 247 -8.18 -18.23 -7.60
C GLN A 247 -7.49 -17.48 -8.74
N ALA A 248 -6.37 -16.79 -8.45
CA ALA A 248 -5.57 -16.12 -9.47
C ALA A 248 -4.95 -17.11 -10.46
N LEU A 249 -4.51 -18.26 -9.98
CA LEU A 249 -4.02 -19.37 -10.82
C LEU A 249 -5.14 -19.90 -11.74
N GLU A 250 -6.30 -20.24 -11.19
CA GLU A 250 -7.48 -20.66 -11.97
C GLU A 250 -7.84 -19.63 -13.04
N GLN A 251 -7.83 -18.34 -12.68
CA GLN A 251 -8.09 -17.26 -13.63
C GLN A 251 -7.03 -17.20 -14.75
N ALA A 252 -5.76 -17.44 -14.44
CA ALA A 252 -4.68 -17.49 -15.43
C ALA A 252 -4.85 -18.66 -16.39
N GLU A 253 -5.16 -19.86 -15.91
CA GLU A 253 -5.44 -21.04 -16.73
C GLU A 253 -6.63 -20.82 -17.68
N ARG A 254 -7.73 -20.23 -17.18
CA ARG A 254 -8.89 -19.87 -18.02
C ARG A 254 -8.52 -18.86 -19.10
N ARG A 255 -7.70 -17.87 -18.77
CA ARG A 255 -7.22 -16.87 -19.76
C ARG A 255 -6.44 -17.53 -20.89
N ILE A 256 -5.52 -18.46 -20.54
CA ILE A 256 -4.74 -19.21 -21.54
C ILE A 256 -5.65 -20.06 -22.42
N ALA A 257 -6.71 -20.65 -21.85
CA ALA A 257 -7.71 -21.43 -22.59
C ALA A 257 -8.72 -20.58 -23.39
N GLY A 258 -8.61 -19.24 -23.37
CA GLY A 258 -9.54 -18.33 -24.07
C GLY A 258 -10.92 -18.21 -23.43
N GLY A 259 -11.08 -18.66 -22.18
CA GLY A 259 -12.34 -18.58 -21.43
C GLY A 259 -12.62 -17.19 -20.86
N PRO A 260 -13.90 -16.89 -20.50
CA PRO A 260 -14.27 -15.63 -19.87
C PRO A 260 -13.72 -15.53 -18.44
N PRO A 261 -13.57 -14.30 -17.91
CA PRO A 261 -13.18 -14.10 -16.52
C PRO A 261 -14.27 -14.64 -15.58
N VAL A 262 -13.82 -15.15 -14.44
CA VAL A 262 -14.71 -15.64 -13.36
C VAL A 262 -14.83 -14.59 -12.29
N LEU A 263 -16.01 -14.50 -11.67
CA LEU A 263 -16.17 -13.69 -10.45
C LEU A 263 -15.35 -14.35 -9.33
N PRO A 264 -14.46 -13.60 -8.66
CA PRO A 264 -13.78 -14.11 -7.48
C PRO A 264 -14.83 -14.55 -6.44
N PHE A 265 -14.70 -15.77 -5.96
CA PHE A 265 -15.62 -16.27 -4.94
C PHE A 265 -15.30 -15.65 -3.58
N VAL A 266 -16.20 -14.81 -3.11
CA VAL A 266 -16.41 -14.70 -1.68
C VAL A 266 -17.17 -15.98 -1.31
N LYS A 267 -16.54 -16.91 -0.60
CA LYS A 267 -17.25 -18.09 -0.10
C LYS A 267 -18.49 -17.58 0.68
N ARG A 268 -19.67 -17.96 0.19
CA ARG A 268 -20.95 -17.65 0.86
C ARG A 268 -21.06 -18.40 2.17
#